data_a31b533f91db55f735e62e89daec32e1
#
_entry.id   a31b533f91db55f735e62e89daec32e1
#
_cell.length_a   1.000
_cell.length_b   1.000
_cell.length_c   1.000
_cell.angle_alpha   90.00
_cell.angle_beta   90.00
_cell.angle_gamma   90.00
#
_symmetry.space_group_name_H-M   'P 1'
#
loop_
_entity.id
_entity.type
_entity.pdbx_description
1 polymer ?
#
loop_
_entity_poly.entity_id
_entity_poly.type
_entity_poly.pdbx_seq_one_letter_code
_entity_poly.pdbx_strand_id
1 'polypeptide(L)'
;MFSNDRLQQLRKNHNISQTVVATHLGVTRSAYNGWEKGKFIPNKKNLEELAEYFNVDTSYFESEYEIVNRYLQLNDINKQKLLKVANELYFSQLYKYRVHAKLSAGLGNYYDENYEFDTVYFNSEYDYDIASWIDGDSMEPKYHNGDVALIKKTGFDYDGLIYAVVYNEETYIKKVYIKEDKVRLVSLNEKYDDIIAPIDEVRIVGLVTKSFRPISEV
;
A
#
# COMPACT_ATOMS: atom_id res chain seq x y z
N MET A 1 -15.39 3.67 14.25
CA MET A 1 -15.60 2.87 15.52
C MET A 1 -16.47 3.69 16.46
N PHE A 2 -17.44 3.10 17.18
CA PHE A 2 -18.32 3.83 18.10
C PHE A 2 -17.55 4.49 19.26
N SER A 3 -17.81 5.77 19.49
CA SER A 3 -17.19 6.57 20.54
C SER A 3 -18.16 6.75 21.74
N ASN A 4 -17.90 6.01 22.79
CA ASN A 4 -18.62 6.10 24.06
C ASN A 4 -18.49 7.49 24.72
N ASP A 5 -17.35 8.14 24.56
CA ASP A 5 -17.10 9.46 25.13
C ASP A 5 -17.98 10.53 24.48
N ARG A 6 -18.17 10.47 23.16
CA ARG A 6 -19.07 11.38 22.44
C ARG A 6 -20.50 11.20 22.82
N LEU A 7 -20.96 9.96 23.00
CA LEU A 7 -22.30 9.69 23.50
C LEU A 7 -22.49 10.33 24.89
N GLN A 8 -21.55 10.15 25.79
CA GLN A 8 -21.62 10.71 27.13
C GLN A 8 -21.58 12.24 27.11
N GLN A 9 -20.67 12.83 26.32
CA GLN A 9 -20.58 14.30 26.18
C GLN A 9 -21.88 14.89 25.61
N LEU A 10 -22.41 14.29 24.54
CA LEU A 10 -23.64 14.78 23.90
C LEU A 10 -24.81 14.81 24.89
N ARG A 11 -25.03 13.72 25.64
CA ARG A 11 -26.03 13.68 26.67
C ARG A 11 -25.81 14.76 27.76
N LYS A 12 -24.57 14.90 28.24
CA LYS A 12 -24.22 15.90 29.25
C LYS A 12 -24.47 17.33 28.74
N ASN A 13 -24.11 17.62 27.51
CA ASN A 13 -24.32 18.92 26.88
C ASN A 13 -25.81 19.28 26.77
N HIS A 14 -26.68 18.27 26.62
CA HIS A 14 -28.14 18.46 26.65
C HIS A 14 -28.73 18.46 28.07
N ASN A 15 -27.91 18.30 29.13
CA ASN A 15 -28.34 18.24 30.53
C ASN A 15 -29.37 17.13 30.81
N ILE A 16 -29.27 16.00 30.11
CA ILE A 16 -30.24 14.90 30.18
C ILE A 16 -29.64 13.74 30.99
N SER A 17 -30.46 13.08 31.81
CA SER A 17 -30.03 11.90 32.57
C SER A 17 -29.99 10.64 31.68
N GLN A 18 -29.11 9.66 32.06
CA GLN A 18 -29.06 8.36 31.39
C GLN A 18 -30.43 7.66 31.35
N THR A 19 -31.24 7.82 32.41
CA THR A 19 -32.56 7.21 32.51
C THR A 19 -33.50 7.77 31.44
N VAL A 20 -33.49 9.08 31.22
CA VAL A 20 -34.35 9.72 30.21
C VAL A 20 -34.05 9.20 28.82
N VAL A 21 -32.77 9.17 28.43
CA VAL A 21 -32.36 8.67 27.10
C VAL A 21 -32.69 7.17 26.97
N ALA A 22 -32.38 6.37 28.00
CA ALA A 22 -32.69 4.93 27.99
C ALA A 22 -34.19 4.65 27.83
N THR A 23 -35.04 5.43 28.53
CA THR A 23 -36.50 5.32 28.42
C THR A 23 -36.98 5.65 27.03
N HIS A 24 -36.44 6.71 26.42
CA HIS A 24 -36.82 7.11 25.06
C HIS A 24 -36.49 6.00 24.03
N LEU A 25 -35.33 5.39 24.18
CA LEU A 25 -34.84 4.32 23.28
C LEU A 25 -35.47 2.94 23.62
N GLY A 26 -36.33 2.82 24.64
CA GLY A 26 -36.89 1.55 25.05
C GLY A 26 -35.87 0.54 25.58
N VAL A 27 -34.73 1.01 26.11
CA VAL A 27 -33.69 0.16 26.69
C VAL A 27 -33.53 0.37 28.19
N THR A 28 -32.87 -0.56 28.87
CA THR A 28 -32.59 -0.39 30.30
C THR A 28 -31.52 0.67 30.53
N ARG A 29 -31.59 1.39 31.66
CA ARG A 29 -30.53 2.32 32.08
C ARG A 29 -29.14 1.63 32.14
N SER A 30 -29.13 0.34 32.54
CA SER A 30 -27.89 -0.45 32.61
C SER A 30 -27.28 -0.66 31.24
N ALA A 31 -28.09 -0.96 30.20
CA ALA A 31 -27.64 -1.10 28.83
C ALA A 31 -27.07 0.22 28.31
N TYR A 32 -27.78 1.33 28.44
CA TYR A 32 -27.34 2.66 28.04
C TYR A 32 -26.02 3.07 28.76
N ASN A 33 -25.93 2.85 30.07
CA ASN A 33 -24.70 3.09 30.82
C ASN A 33 -23.54 2.20 30.33
N GLY A 34 -23.82 0.97 29.88
CA GLY A 34 -22.83 0.11 29.23
C GLY A 34 -22.26 0.71 27.95
N TRP A 35 -23.07 1.37 27.15
CA TRP A 35 -22.63 2.10 25.95
C TRP A 35 -21.72 3.29 26.30
N GLU A 36 -22.11 4.12 27.26
CA GLU A 36 -21.28 5.24 27.72
C GLU A 36 -19.96 4.82 28.38
N LYS A 37 -19.89 3.60 28.90
CA LYS A 37 -18.64 3.02 29.47
C LYS A 37 -17.83 2.18 28.50
N GLY A 38 -18.25 2.10 27.24
CA GLY A 38 -17.57 1.30 26.23
C GLY A 38 -17.61 -0.21 26.47
N LYS A 39 -18.51 -0.69 27.36
CA LYS A 39 -18.68 -2.14 27.64
C LYS A 39 -19.40 -2.85 26.49
N PHE A 40 -20.29 -2.14 25.84
CA PHE A 40 -21.11 -2.62 24.73
C PHE A 40 -21.23 -1.53 23.68
N ILE A 41 -21.50 -1.91 22.44
CA ILE A 41 -21.80 -1.01 21.32
C ILE A 41 -23.30 -1.09 21.05
N PRO A 42 -24.00 0.05 20.85
CA PRO A 42 -25.38 0.04 20.39
C PRO A 42 -25.50 -0.72 19.06
N ASN A 43 -26.59 -1.47 18.89
CA ASN A 43 -26.87 -2.01 17.57
C ASN A 43 -27.28 -0.90 16.60
N LYS A 44 -27.36 -1.21 15.29
CA LYS A 44 -27.65 -0.22 14.24
C LYS A 44 -28.95 0.56 14.52
N LYS A 45 -30.02 -0.12 14.93
CA LYS A 45 -31.29 0.52 15.22
C LYS A 45 -31.16 1.53 16.37
N ASN A 46 -30.54 1.13 17.50
CA ASN A 46 -30.34 2.02 18.64
C ASN A 46 -29.40 3.19 18.30
N LEU A 47 -28.45 3.00 17.41
CA LEU A 47 -27.57 4.07 16.95
C LEU A 47 -28.32 5.10 16.11
N GLU A 48 -29.20 4.66 15.23
CA GLU A 48 -30.07 5.51 14.43
C GLU A 48 -31.04 6.30 15.31
N GLU A 49 -31.69 5.64 16.29
CA GLU A 49 -32.57 6.29 17.26
C GLU A 49 -31.83 7.30 18.16
N LEU A 50 -30.58 7.02 18.55
CA LEU A 50 -29.71 7.96 19.27
C LEU A 50 -29.43 9.19 18.43
N ALA A 51 -29.08 9.02 17.15
CA ALA A 51 -28.79 10.10 16.22
C ALA A 51 -30.01 10.99 16.02
N GLU A 52 -31.20 10.40 15.84
CA GLU A 52 -32.46 11.12 15.72
C GLU A 52 -32.79 11.90 17.01
N TYR A 53 -32.68 11.23 18.17
CA TYR A 53 -32.99 11.85 19.47
C TYR A 53 -32.14 13.08 19.77
N PHE A 54 -30.86 13.05 19.39
CA PHE A 54 -29.94 14.16 19.63
C PHE A 54 -29.80 15.10 18.41
N ASN A 55 -30.54 14.85 17.34
CA ASN A 55 -30.50 15.60 16.09
C ASN A 55 -29.05 15.73 15.53
N VAL A 56 -28.35 14.60 15.45
CA VAL A 56 -27.01 14.48 14.87
C VAL A 56 -26.99 13.37 13.82
N ASP A 57 -26.00 13.38 12.95
CA ASP A 57 -25.77 12.24 12.06
C ASP A 57 -25.18 11.05 12.84
N THR A 58 -25.44 9.80 12.38
CA THR A 58 -24.89 8.59 13.02
C THR A 58 -23.36 8.60 13.07
N SER A 59 -22.69 9.24 12.10
CA SER A 59 -21.23 9.42 12.07
C SER A 59 -20.70 10.25 13.24
N TYR A 60 -21.56 11.06 13.88
CA TYR A 60 -21.18 11.77 15.11
C TYR A 60 -20.62 10.86 16.19
N PHE A 61 -21.13 9.65 16.29
CA PHE A 61 -20.68 8.66 17.30
C PHE A 61 -19.42 7.88 16.88
N GLU A 62 -18.83 8.21 15.74
CA GLU A 62 -17.58 7.59 15.30
C GLU A 62 -16.37 8.34 15.85
N SER A 63 -15.29 7.62 16.19
CA SER A 63 -14.09 8.23 16.79
C SER A 63 -13.41 9.24 15.87
N GLU A 64 -13.60 9.08 14.57
CA GLU A 64 -13.00 9.89 13.51
C GLU A 64 -13.82 11.16 13.18
N TYR A 65 -15.02 11.29 13.73
CA TYR A 65 -15.95 12.40 13.42
C TYR A 65 -15.34 13.78 13.63
N GLU A 66 -14.54 13.97 14.67
CA GLU A 66 -14.01 15.30 14.98
C GLU A 66 -13.09 15.82 13.87
N ILE A 67 -12.18 14.99 13.36
CA ILE A 67 -11.29 15.40 12.28
C ILE A 67 -12.05 15.63 10.99
N VAL A 68 -13.03 14.78 10.67
CA VAL A 68 -13.90 14.96 9.49
C VAL A 68 -14.69 16.26 9.61
N ASN A 69 -15.33 16.53 10.76
CA ASN A 69 -16.09 17.74 10.97
C ASN A 69 -15.21 19.00 10.88
N ARG A 70 -13.99 18.98 11.45
CA ARG A 70 -13.04 20.08 11.33
C ARG A 70 -12.61 20.29 9.87
N TYR A 71 -12.32 19.22 9.14
CA TYR A 71 -11.99 19.31 7.72
C TYR A 71 -13.10 19.96 6.91
N LEU A 72 -14.36 19.57 7.11
CA LEU A 72 -15.50 20.13 6.38
C LEU A 72 -15.72 21.63 6.64
N GLN A 73 -15.35 22.12 7.83
CA GLN A 73 -15.46 23.55 8.20
C GLN A 73 -14.31 24.43 7.68
N LEU A 74 -13.22 23.81 7.17
CA LEU A 74 -12.11 24.57 6.61
C LEU A 74 -12.49 25.18 5.25
N ASN A 75 -11.89 26.34 4.94
CA ASN A 75 -11.88 26.85 3.58
C ASN A 75 -10.97 26.01 2.68
N ASP A 76 -11.08 26.18 1.36
CA ASP A 76 -10.39 25.32 0.39
C ASP A 76 -8.85 25.38 0.53
N ILE A 77 -8.29 26.55 0.83
CA ILE A 77 -6.85 26.71 1.06
C ILE A 77 -6.38 25.85 2.24
N ASN A 78 -7.12 25.88 3.35
CA ASN A 78 -6.76 25.13 4.54
C ASN A 78 -7.06 23.63 4.40
N LYS A 79 -8.06 23.24 3.60
CA LYS A 79 -8.29 21.83 3.23
C LYS A 79 -7.07 21.27 2.48
N GLN A 80 -6.54 22.00 1.51
CA GLN A 80 -5.35 21.59 0.78
C GLN A 80 -4.11 21.47 1.68
N LYS A 81 -3.92 22.42 2.60
CA LYS A 81 -2.82 22.34 3.58
C LYS A 81 -2.95 21.11 4.49
N LEU A 82 -4.16 20.82 4.97
CA LEU A 82 -4.39 19.63 5.83
C LEU A 82 -4.15 18.35 5.07
N LEU A 83 -4.62 18.24 3.82
CA LEU A 83 -4.37 17.08 2.96
C LEU A 83 -2.87 16.88 2.70
N LYS A 84 -2.12 17.98 2.46
CA LYS A 84 -0.68 17.90 2.31
C LYS A 84 0.00 17.30 3.55
N VAL A 85 -0.32 17.82 4.73
CA VAL A 85 0.24 17.30 5.99
C VAL A 85 -0.18 15.84 6.24
N ALA A 86 -1.43 15.50 5.94
CA ALA A 86 -1.91 14.12 6.08
C ALA A 86 -1.16 13.16 5.14
N ASN A 87 -0.89 13.57 3.90
CA ASN A 87 -0.09 12.80 2.96
C ASN A 87 1.37 12.66 3.44
N GLU A 88 2.01 13.74 3.89
CA GLU A 88 3.37 13.68 4.44
C GLU A 88 3.47 12.68 5.61
N LEU A 89 2.50 12.71 6.53
CA LEU A 89 2.42 11.76 7.64
C LEU A 89 2.19 10.33 7.16
N TYR A 90 1.28 10.14 6.19
CA TYR A 90 1.01 8.83 5.61
C TYR A 90 2.25 8.24 4.95
N PHE A 91 2.93 9.00 4.06
CA PHE A 91 4.14 8.53 3.40
C PHE A 91 5.32 8.32 4.37
N SER A 92 5.35 9.04 5.50
CA SER A 92 6.38 8.82 6.53
C SER A 92 6.30 7.46 7.22
N GLN A 93 5.15 6.78 7.15
CA GLN A 93 4.93 5.44 7.70
C GLN A 93 5.30 4.33 6.72
N LEU A 94 5.55 4.66 5.45
CA LEU A 94 5.85 3.71 4.41
C LEU A 94 7.36 3.49 4.26
N TYR A 95 7.70 2.31 3.77
CA TYR A 95 9.09 1.99 3.41
C TYR A 95 9.44 2.59 2.06
N LYS A 96 10.62 3.20 1.98
CA LYS A 96 11.14 3.84 0.76
C LYS A 96 12.00 2.86 -0.03
N TYR A 97 11.81 2.84 -1.34
CA TYR A 97 12.61 2.07 -2.29
C TYR A 97 13.23 3.01 -3.31
N ARG A 98 14.52 2.82 -3.57
CA ARG A 98 15.23 3.51 -4.67
C ARG A 98 15.19 2.61 -5.89
N VAL A 99 14.45 3.01 -6.91
CA VAL A 99 14.16 2.20 -8.09
C VAL A 99 14.91 2.74 -9.29
N HIS A 100 15.67 1.89 -9.97
CA HIS A 100 16.34 2.26 -11.21
C HIS A 100 15.34 2.38 -12.36
N ALA A 101 15.40 3.45 -13.13
CA ALA A 101 14.56 3.67 -14.30
C ALA A 101 14.79 2.59 -15.38
N LYS A 102 16.04 2.14 -15.54
CA LYS A 102 16.41 0.97 -16.35
C LYS A 102 17.59 0.28 -15.71
N LEU A 103 17.60 -1.04 -15.71
CA LEU A 103 18.81 -1.81 -15.44
C LEU A 103 19.70 -1.69 -16.68
N SER A 104 20.53 -0.65 -16.76
CA SER A 104 21.43 -0.49 -17.91
C SER A 104 22.53 -1.53 -17.92
N ALA A 105 23.02 -1.87 -19.12
CA ALA A 105 24.09 -2.83 -19.34
C ALA A 105 25.41 -2.48 -18.64
N GLY A 106 25.57 -1.24 -18.20
CA GLY A 106 26.78 -0.69 -17.58
C GLY A 106 26.88 -0.80 -16.06
N LEU A 107 26.21 -1.76 -15.40
CA LEU A 107 26.22 -1.95 -13.92
C LEU A 107 27.61 -2.30 -13.33
N GLY A 108 28.70 -1.76 -13.89
CA GLY A 108 30.05 -1.94 -13.34
C GLY A 108 30.29 -1.21 -12.01
N ASN A 109 29.65 -0.08 -11.76
CA ASN A 109 29.81 0.72 -10.54
C ASN A 109 28.46 1.20 -10.00
N TYR A 110 27.90 0.47 -9.03
CA TYR A 110 26.66 0.80 -8.33
C TYR A 110 26.70 2.05 -7.45
N TYR A 111 27.82 2.70 -7.36
CA TYR A 111 28.06 3.89 -6.53
C TYR A 111 28.22 5.18 -7.32
N ASP A 112 27.88 5.17 -8.63
CA ASP A 112 27.92 6.40 -9.39
C ASP A 112 26.68 7.24 -8.99
N GLU A 113 26.94 8.38 -8.34
CA GLU A 113 25.93 9.34 -7.89
C GLU A 113 25.10 9.96 -9.04
N ASN A 114 25.49 9.69 -10.29
CA ASN A 114 24.85 10.20 -11.49
C ASN A 114 23.69 9.36 -12.03
N TYR A 115 23.34 8.23 -11.40
CA TYR A 115 22.17 7.46 -11.82
C TYR A 115 20.88 8.06 -11.25
N GLU A 116 19.94 8.39 -12.14
CA GLU A 116 18.59 8.79 -11.74
C GLU A 116 17.84 7.62 -11.09
N PHE A 117 17.34 7.86 -9.89
CA PHE A 117 16.51 6.93 -9.15
C PHE A 117 15.13 7.55 -8.94
N ASP A 118 14.11 6.76 -9.16
CA ASP A 118 12.80 7.07 -8.65
C ASP A 118 12.70 6.64 -7.18
N THR A 119 12.12 7.49 -6.35
CA THR A 119 11.75 7.11 -5.00
C THR A 119 10.31 6.67 -4.99
N VAL A 120 10.07 5.43 -4.58
CA VAL A 120 8.71 4.88 -4.45
C VAL A 120 8.47 4.38 -3.04
N TYR A 121 7.18 4.19 -2.70
CA TYR A 121 6.76 3.81 -1.37
C TYR A 121 5.95 2.51 -1.40
N PHE A 122 6.11 1.71 -0.33
CA PHE A 122 5.32 0.51 -0.13
C PHE A 122 5.07 0.26 1.36
N ASN A 123 4.04 -0.52 1.69
CA ASN A 123 3.61 -0.76 3.08
C ASN A 123 4.38 -1.88 3.80
N SER A 124 5.31 -2.52 3.15
CA SER A 124 6.10 -3.63 3.72
C SER A 124 7.57 -3.43 3.40
N GLU A 125 8.43 -3.83 4.33
CA GLU A 125 9.88 -3.84 4.13
C GLU A 125 10.32 -5.18 3.50
N TYR A 126 11.15 -5.08 2.48
CA TYR A 126 11.75 -6.24 1.82
C TYR A 126 13.25 -6.04 1.69
N ASP A 127 13.99 -7.11 1.89
CA ASP A 127 15.43 -7.14 1.66
C ASP A 127 15.71 -7.32 0.16
N TYR A 128 16.53 -6.42 -0.42
CA TYR A 128 16.89 -6.39 -1.82
C TYR A 128 18.27 -5.74 -2.02
N ASP A 129 18.88 -6.03 -3.15
CA ASP A 129 20.12 -5.36 -3.56
C ASP A 129 19.87 -4.34 -4.69
N ILE A 130 18.88 -4.64 -5.56
CA ILE A 130 18.47 -3.79 -6.67
C ILE A 130 16.95 -3.77 -6.73
N ALA A 131 16.38 -2.57 -6.93
CA ALA A 131 14.98 -2.41 -7.33
C ALA A 131 14.92 -1.78 -8.72
N SER A 132 14.08 -2.29 -9.61
CA SER A 132 13.89 -1.80 -10.95
C SER A 132 12.44 -1.84 -11.38
N TRP A 133 12.04 -0.88 -12.20
CA TRP A 133 10.75 -0.91 -12.85
C TRP A 133 10.61 -2.12 -13.77
N ILE A 134 9.40 -2.68 -13.81
CA ILE A 134 8.99 -3.66 -14.81
C ILE A 134 8.35 -2.90 -15.95
N ASP A 135 8.97 -3.01 -17.14
CA ASP A 135 8.45 -2.44 -18.37
C ASP A 135 8.00 -3.56 -19.32
N GLY A 136 6.75 -3.46 -19.79
CA GLY A 136 6.13 -4.46 -20.65
C GLY A 136 5.36 -5.57 -19.92
N ASP A 137 4.75 -6.46 -20.71
CA ASP A 137 3.82 -7.49 -20.26
C ASP A 137 4.34 -8.94 -20.45
N SER A 138 5.60 -9.10 -20.83
CA SER A 138 6.18 -10.42 -21.15
C SER A 138 6.21 -11.39 -19.97
N MET A 139 6.08 -10.89 -18.74
CA MET A 139 6.10 -11.69 -17.52
C MET A 139 4.74 -11.72 -16.81
N GLU A 140 3.68 -11.27 -17.47
CA GLU A 140 2.32 -11.48 -16.98
C GLU A 140 1.92 -12.97 -17.02
N PRO A 141 1.02 -13.40 -16.13
CA PRO A 141 0.24 -12.60 -15.17
C PRO A 141 0.94 -12.35 -13.83
N LYS A 142 2.17 -12.78 -13.64
CA LYS A 142 2.85 -12.72 -12.33
C LYS A 142 3.49 -11.34 -12.05
N TYR A 143 4.02 -10.72 -13.08
CA TYR A 143 4.71 -9.44 -13.01
C TYR A 143 4.07 -8.48 -14.01
N HIS A 144 3.60 -7.34 -13.53
CA HIS A 144 2.84 -6.40 -14.36
C HIS A 144 3.66 -5.17 -14.71
N ASN A 145 3.37 -4.60 -15.86
CA ASN A 145 3.93 -3.32 -16.26
C ASN A 145 3.70 -2.24 -15.19
N GLY A 146 4.74 -1.50 -14.83
CA GLY A 146 4.70 -0.47 -13.78
C GLY A 146 4.77 -1.00 -12.34
N ASP A 147 5.01 -2.30 -12.13
CA ASP A 147 5.44 -2.83 -10.84
C ASP A 147 6.94 -2.63 -10.64
N VAL A 148 7.38 -2.73 -9.40
CA VAL A 148 8.80 -2.73 -9.03
C VAL A 148 9.24 -4.17 -8.77
N ALA A 149 10.27 -4.63 -9.46
CA ALA A 149 10.95 -5.88 -9.19
C ALA A 149 12.07 -5.68 -8.18
N LEU A 150 12.13 -6.55 -7.17
CA LEU A 150 13.22 -6.63 -6.20
C LEU A 150 14.15 -7.79 -6.55
N ILE A 151 15.42 -7.49 -6.67
CA ILE A 151 16.45 -8.39 -7.18
C ILE A 151 17.52 -8.57 -6.12
N LYS A 152 17.87 -9.82 -5.85
CA LYS A 152 19.05 -10.20 -5.09
C LYS A 152 20.20 -10.49 -6.02
N LYS A 153 21.36 -9.88 -5.78
CA LYS A 153 22.61 -10.15 -6.51
C LYS A 153 23.11 -11.56 -6.18
N THR A 154 22.62 -12.50 -6.93
CA THR A 154 23.10 -13.88 -6.89
C THR A 154 23.61 -14.27 -8.27
N GLY A 155 24.49 -15.24 -8.35
CA GLY A 155 24.76 -15.93 -9.60
C GLY A 155 23.53 -16.72 -10.06
N PHE A 156 23.73 -17.53 -11.09
CA PHE A 156 22.73 -18.51 -11.51
C PHE A 156 22.72 -19.67 -10.52
N ASP A 157 21.54 -19.93 -9.91
CA ASP A 157 21.37 -21.01 -8.93
C ASP A 157 20.68 -22.22 -9.54
N TYR A 158 19.49 -22.02 -10.14
CA TYR A 158 18.66 -23.10 -10.64
C TYR A 158 17.91 -22.73 -11.91
N ASP A 159 17.73 -23.71 -12.78
CA ASP A 159 16.87 -23.61 -13.97
C ASP A 159 15.41 -23.29 -13.60
N GLY A 160 14.78 -22.45 -14.40
CA GLY A 160 13.37 -22.12 -14.28
C GLY A 160 13.03 -21.07 -13.23
N LEU A 161 14.01 -20.57 -12.47
CA LEU A 161 13.83 -19.39 -11.64
C LEU A 161 13.81 -18.12 -12.50
N ILE A 162 13.29 -17.06 -11.92
CA ILE A 162 13.14 -15.77 -12.61
C ILE A 162 14.30 -14.88 -12.24
N TYR A 163 15.07 -14.49 -13.23
CA TYR A 163 16.23 -13.63 -13.08
C TYR A 163 16.07 -12.33 -13.87
N ALA A 164 16.69 -11.28 -13.37
CA ALA A 164 17.04 -10.13 -14.17
C ALA A 164 18.33 -10.45 -14.92
N VAL A 165 18.31 -10.28 -16.23
CA VAL A 165 19.42 -10.60 -17.13
C VAL A 165 19.65 -9.45 -18.10
N VAL A 166 20.88 -9.31 -18.58
CA VAL A 166 21.25 -8.41 -19.67
C VAL A 166 21.65 -9.23 -20.88
N TYR A 167 21.03 -8.93 -22.02
CA TYR A 167 21.33 -9.51 -23.32
C TYR A 167 21.13 -8.45 -24.40
N ASN A 168 22.07 -8.31 -25.34
CA ASN A 168 22.05 -7.27 -26.39
C ASN A 168 21.83 -5.85 -25.85
N GLU A 169 22.54 -5.50 -24.78
CA GLU A 169 22.45 -4.20 -24.11
C GLU A 169 21.09 -3.88 -23.48
N GLU A 170 20.12 -4.76 -23.58
CA GLU A 170 18.81 -4.65 -22.96
C GLU A 170 18.71 -5.50 -21.70
N THR A 171 17.84 -5.07 -20.78
CA THR A 171 17.57 -5.81 -19.54
C THR A 171 16.21 -6.48 -19.61
N TYR A 172 16.20 -7.75 -19.23
CA TYR A 172 15.00 -8.58 -19.20
C TYR A 172 14.78 -9.18 -17.83
N ILE A 173 13.52 -9.42 -17.51
CA ILE A 173 13.10 -10.34 -16.46
C ILE A 173 12.54 -11.57 -17.17
N LYS A 174 13.16 -12.73 -16.99
CA LYS A 174 12.78 -13.99 -17.66
C LYS A 174 13.02 -15.20 -16.75
N LYS A 175 12.31 -16.28 -17.01
CA LYS A 175 12.77 -17.61 -16.53
C LYS A 175 14.02 -17.98 -17.30
N VAL A 176 15.05 -18.39 -16.59
CA VAL A 176 16.34 -18.76 -17.18
C VAL A 176 16.58 -20.25 -17.10
N TYR A 177 16.98 -20.82 -18.20
CA TYR A 177 17.45 -22.21 -18.32
C TYR A 177 18.82 -22.22 -19.00
N ILE A 178 19.78 -22.93 -18.41
CA ILE A 178 21.12 -23.07 -18.98
C ILE A 178 21.33 -24.51 -19.40
N LYS A 179 21.69 -24.71 -20.64
CA LYS A 179 22.05 -26.03 -21.16
C LYS A 179 23.29 -25.91 -22.07
N GLU A 180 24.35 -26.59 -21.65
CA GLU A 180 25.64 -26.55 -22.35
C GLU A 180 26.17 -25.12 -22.48
N ASP A 181 26.33 -24.62 -23.70
CA ASP A 181 26.80 -23.29 -24.03
C ASP A 181 25.68 -22.27 -24.33
N LYS A 182 24.40 -22.63 -24.05
CA LYS A 182 23.23 -21.83 -24.37
C LYS A 182 22.40 -21.47 -23.17
N VAL A 183 21.86 -20.26 -23.18
CA VAL A 183 20.85 -19.76 -22.26
C VAL A 183 19.54 -19.62 -23.00
N ARG A 184 18.48 -20.16 -22.43
CA ARG A 184 17.09 -19.98 -22.88
C ARG A 184 16.38 -19.07 -21.89
N LEU A 185 15.93 -17.90 -22.39
CA LEU A 185 15.18 -16.91 -21.65
C LEU A 185 13.69 -17.05 -22.00
N VAL A 186 12.89 -17.47 -21.04
CA VAL A 186 11.47 -17.81 -21.25
C VAL A 186 10.59 -16.76 -20.62
N SER A 187 9.63 -16.27 -21.39
CA SER A 187 8.55 -15.40 -20.92
C SER A 187 7.49 -16.20 -20.16
N LEU A 188 6.77 -15.58 -19.24
CA LEU A 188 5.55 -16.16 -18.65
C LEU A 188 4.35 -15.98 -19.56
N ASN A 189 4.33 -14.91 -20.33
CA ASN A 189 3.29 -14.61 -21.29
C ASN A 189 3.60 -15.36 -22.60
N GLU A 190 2.73 -16.30 -22.94
CA GLU A 190 2.86 -17.18 -24.12
C GLU A 190 2.83 -16.45 -25.47
N LYS A 191 2.51 -15.16 -25.48
CA LYS A 191 2.59 -14.34 -26.71
C LYS A 191 4.01 -14.05 -27.16
N TYR A 192 4.99 -14.29 -26.29
CA TYR A 192 6.41 -13.99 -26.54
C TYR A 192 7.18 -15.28 -26.76
N ASP A 193 7.91 -15.35 -27.85
CA ASP A 193 8.81 -16.44 -28.14
C ASP A 193 9.99 -16.46 -27.15
N ASP A 194 10.58 -17.64 -26.97
CA ASP A 194 11.78 -17.80 -26.16
C ASP A 194 12.98 -17.21 -26.87
N ILE A 195 13.86 -16.54 -26.10
CA ILE A 195 15.13 -16.08 -26.59
C ILE A 195 16.17 -17.16 -26.28
N ILE A 196 16.90 -17.62 -27.30
CA ILE A 196 18.02 -18.57 -27.16
C ILE A 196 19.30 -17.82 -27.54
N ALA A 197 20.23 -17.72 -26.59
CA ALA A 197 21.47 -16.97 -26.74
C ALA A 197 22.67 -17.80 -26.28
N PRO A 198 23.89 -17.51 -26.78
CA PRO A 198 25.14 -18.01 -26.22
C PRO A 198 25.30 -17.59 -24.75
N ILE A 199 25.86 -18.44 -23.90
CA ILE A 199 25.99 -18.18 -22.47
C ILE A 199 26.91 -16.98 -22.18
N ASP A 200 27.91 -16.75 -23.02
CA ASP A 200 28.85 -15.64 -22.89
C ASP A 200 28.28 -14.29 -23.29
N GLU A 201 27.13 -14.27 -23.99
CA GLU A 201 26.39 -13.05 -24.33
C GLU A 201 25.34 -12.66 -23.30
N VAL A 202 25.00 -13.54 -22.33
CA VAL A 202 23.97 -13.29 -21.32
C VAL A 202 24.60 -13.07 -19.96
N ARG A 203 24.37 -11.89 -19.39
CA ARG A 203 24.82 -11.59 -18.03
C ARG A 203 23.65 -11.69 -17.04
N ILE A 204 23.76 -12.58 -16.06
CA ILE A 204 22.81 -12.65 -14.94
C ILE A 204 23.08 -11.47 -13.98
N VAL A 205 22.06 -10.65 -13.73
CA VAL A 205 22.12 -9.54 -12.77
C VAL A 205 21.79 -10.04 -11.36
N GLY A 206 20.80 -10.90 -11.26
CA GLY A 206 20.40 -11.50 -10.00
C GLY A 206 19.00 -12.13 -10.04
N LEU A 207 18.65 -12.80 -8.96
CA LEU A 207 17.36 -13.47 -8.77
C LEU A 207 16.27 -12.44 -8.44
N VAL A 208 15.16 -12.48 -9.16
CA VAL A 208 13.95 -11.70 -8.84
C VAL A 208 13.20 -12.39 -7.71
N THR A 209 13.23 -11.79 -6.53
CA THR A 209 12.65 -12.38 -5.32
C THR A 209 11.21 -11.98 -5.11
N LYS A 210 10.86 -10.75 -5.43
CA LYS A 210 9.53 -10.16 -5.24
C LYS A 210 9.24 -9.08 -6.29
N SER A 211 7.94 -8.73 -6.39
CA SER A 211 7.49 -7.51 -7.04
C SER A 211 6.34 -6.91 -6.25
N PHE A 212 6.12 -5.61 -6.42
CA PHE A 212 5.00 -4.91 -5.82
C PHE A 212 4.56 -3.71 -6.68
N ARG A 213 3.28 -3.35 -6.57
CA ARG A 213 2.75 -2.09 -7.11
C ARG A 213 3.06 -0.97 -6.12
N PRO A 214 3.83 0.06 -6.51
CA PRO A 214 4.10 1.20 -5.63
C PRO A 214 2.83 1.94 -5.24
N ILE A 215 2.84 2.52 -4.03
CA ILE A 215 1.81 3.45 -3.58
C ILE A 215 2.12 4.80 -4.21
N SER A 216 1.19 5.30 -5.03
CA SER A 216 1.31 6.58 -5.70
C SER A 216 0.93 7.73 -4.76
N GLU A 217 1.63 8.87 -4.88
CA GLU A 217 1.12 10.14 -4.35
C GLU A 217 -0.15 10.52 -5.15
N VAL A 218 -1.26 10.71 -4.45
CA VAL A 218 -2.55 11.12 -5.01
C VAL A 218 -2.61 12.65 -5.14
#